data_c86b4646e16f8a658ce7dd52dec5c5c2
#
_entry.id   c86b4646e16f8a658ce7dd52dec5c5c2
#
_cell.length_a   1.000
_cell.length_b   1.000
_cell.length_c   1.000
_cell.angle_alpha   90.00
_cell.angle_beta   90.00
_cell.angle_gamma   90.00
#
_symmetry.space_group_name_H-M   'P 1'
#
loop_
_entity.id
_entity.type
_entity.pdbx_description
1 polymer ?
#
loop_
_entity_poly.entity_id
_entity_poly.type
_entity_poly.pdbx_seq_one_letter_code
_entity_poly.pdbx_strand_id
1 'polypeptide(L)'
;MSLDMSALEVETAGGWVRGVVEDGVRTWRGIPYAAPPLGELRLRAPAPPDSWTGVRDASRFGAIPPQSRGLSLTGSRRRPLMSEDCLTINVSAPLNQDLTGLPVLVYLYGGAFSSGSSAVRTYRGANLVRTGEVVYVCLNYRIGALGFMDFTSFSTPERPFDSNLGLRDQVAALEWVQQNIAGF
;
A
#
# COMPACT_ATOMS: atom_id res chain seq x y z
N MET A 1 8.67 29.66 2.23
CA MET A 1 7.23 29.39 2.06
C MET A 1 6.87 28.30 3.05
N SER A 2 6.09 28.62 4.07
CA SER A 2 5.59 27.60 5.02
C SER A 2 4.56 26.76 4.27
N LEU A 3 4.79 25.45 4.16
CA LEU A 3 3.77 24.55 3.63
C LEU A 3 2.58 24.57 4.60
N ASP A 4 1.41 24.80 4.07
CA ASP A 4 0.18 24.67 4.83
C ASP A 4 0.02 23.18 5.21
N MET A 5 -0.04 22.90 6.52
CA MET A 5 -0.19 21.54 7.02
C MET A 5 -1.53 20.91 6.60
N SER A 6 -2.54 21.72 6.28
CA SER A 6 -3.83 21.24 5.75
C SER A 6 -3.68 20.57 4.38
N ALA A 7 -2.67 20.96 3.61
CA ALA A 7 -2.34 20.36 2.31
C ALA A 7 -1.82 18.91 2.36
N LEU A 8 -1.53 18.43 3.55
CA LEU A 8 -1.08 17.05 3.78
C LEU A 8 -2.18 16.17 4.38
N GLU A 9 -3.35 16.75 4.64
CA GLU A 9 -4.52 15.99 5.09
C GLU A 9 -5.44 15.71 3.91
N VAL A 10 -5.74 14.44 3.70
CA VAL A 10 -6.59 13.97 2.61
C VAL A 10 -7.68 13.08 3.20
N GLU A 11 -8.91 13.32 2.76
CA GLU A 11 -10.04 12.44 3.07
C GLU A 11 -10.04 11.26 2.12
N THR A 12 -10.13 10.06 2.69
CA THR A 12 -10.32 8.81 1.95
C THR A 12 -11.64 8.17 2.34
N ALA A 13 -12.10 7.17 1.61
CA ALA A 13 -13.29 6.41 1.96
C ALA A 13 -13.21 5.76 3.36
N GLY A 14 -12.00 5.50 3.88
CA GLY A 14 -11.79 4.95 5.22
C GLY A 14 -11.69 6.01 6.32
N GLY A 15 -11.44 7.27 5.99
CA GLY A 15 -11.24 8.39 6.91
C GLY A 15 -10.07 9.28 6.51
N TRP A 16 -9.77 10.28 7.34
CA TRP A 16 -8.70 11.25 7.08
C TRP A 16 -7.31 10.67 7.30
N VAL A 17 -6.38 11.00 6.41
CA VAL A 17 -4.96 10.64 6.53
C VAL A 17 -4.10 11.89 6.45
N ARG A 18 -2.99 11.91 7.21
CA ARG A 18 -1.99 12.99 7.16
C ARG A 18 -0.66 12.45 6.68
N GLY A 19 -0.18 12.97 5.57
CA GLY A 19 1.12 12.68 4.98
C GLY A 19 2.23 13.57 5.48
N VAL A 20 3.34 13.51 4.78
CA VAL A 20 4.54 14.33 5.04
C VAL A 20 5.11 14.82 3.72
N VAL A 21 5.97 15.84 3.79
CA VAL A 21 6.87 16.18 2.68
C VAL A 21 8.20 15.51 2.91
N GLU A 22 8.63 14.70 1.97
CA GLU A 22 9.91 14.04 1.95
C GLU A 22 10.45 13.96 0.52
N ASP A 23 11.76 14.09 0.34
CA ASP A 23 12.43 14.05 -0.96
C ASP A 23 11.84 15.03 -2.01
N GLY A 24 11.28 16.17 -1.57
CA GLY A 24 10.70 17.19 -2.43
C GLY A 24 9.34 16.83 -3.03
N VAL A 25 8.62 15.91 -2.44
CA VAL A 25 7.25 15.52 -2.83
C VAL A 25 6.36 15.38 -1.60
N ARG A 26 5.03 15.51 -1.78
CA ARG A 26 4.05 15.11 -0.77
C ARG A 26 3.94 13.60 -0.78
N THR A 27 3.86 12.96 0.38
CA THR A 27 3.79 11.51 0.44
C THR A 27 2.93 11.02 1.60
N TRP A 28 2.13 10.02 1.35
CA TRP A 28 1.29 9.32 2.32
C TRP A 28 1.59 7.85 2.25
N ARG A 29 1.82 7.20 3.39
CA ARG A 29 2.30 5.83 3.48
C ARG A 29 1.51 5.01 4.47
N GLY A 30 1.45 3.71 4.22
CA GLY A 30 0.82 2.76 5.15
C GLY A 30 -0.69 2.96 5.28
N ILE A 31 -1.37 3.49 4.26
CA ILE A 31 -2.82 3.62 4.24
C ILE A 31 -3.42 2.22 4.01
N PRO A 32 -4.30 1.71 4.87
CA PRO A 32 -4.94 0.43 4.63
C PRO A 32 -5.92 0.54 3.44
N TYR A 33 -5.78 -0.34 2.47
CA TYR A 33 -6.73 -0.50 1.38
C TYR A 33 -7.66 -1.71 1.57
N ALA A 34 -7.29 -2.59 2.50
CA ALA A 34 -8.08 -3.74 2.92
C ALA A 34 -7.91 -4.00 4.41
N ALA A 35 -8.83 -4.73 5.00
CA ALA A 35 -8.74 -5.19 6.38
C ALA A 35 -7.53 -6.11 6.57
N PRO A 36 -6.89 -6.12 7.76
CA PRO A 36 -5.81 -7.05 8.05
C PRO A 36 -6.24 -8.50 7.81
N PRO A 37 -5.53 -9.27 6.96
CA PRO A 37 -5.91 -10.65 6.63
C PRO A 37 -5.49 -11.62 7.75
N LEU A 38 -6.05 -11.41 8.94
CA LEU A 38 -5.75 -12.16 10.17
C LEU A 38 -6.97 -12.96 10.63
N GLY A 39 -6.76 -13.94 11.50
CA GLY A 39 -7.84 -14.72 12.11
C GLY A 39 -8.75 -15.34 11.04
N GLU A 40 -10.02 -14.97 11.06
CA GLU A 40 -11.05 -15.45 10.13
C GLU A 40 -10.84 -14.96 8.68
N LEU A 41 -10.13 -13.82 8.51
CA LEU A 41 -9.78 -13.28 7.19
C LEU A 41 -8.49 -13.89 6.61
N ARG A 42 -7.75 -14.67 7.37
CA ARG A 42 -6.55 -15.34 6.87
C ARG A 42 -6.92 -16.35 5.79
N LEU A 43 -6.23 -16.29 4.65
CA LEU A 43 -6.51 -17.09 3.45
C LEU A 43 -7.89 -16.81 2.83
N ARG A 44 -8.47 -15.62 3.09
CA ARG A 44 -9.69 -15.14 2.43
C ARG A 44 -9.37 -14.01 1.45
N ALA A 45 -10.27 -13.77 0.51
CA ALA A 45 -10.24 -12.58 -0.33
C ALA A 45 -10.13 -11.31 0.54
N PRO A 46 -9.46 -10.23 0.06
CA PRO A 46 -9.39 -8.99 0.82
C PRO A 46 -10.80 -8.46 1.12
N ALA A 47 -11.03 -8.05 2.35
CA ALA A 47 -12.25 -7.38 2.80
C ALA A 47 -12.00 -5.87 2.93
N PRO A 48 -13.03 -5.02 2.79
CA PRO A 48 -12.89 -3.59 3.04
C PRO A 48 -12.29 -3.31 4.42
N PRO A 49 -11.41 -2.30 4.56
CA PRO A 49 -10.88 -1.92 5.87
C PRO A 49 -11.97 -1.25 6.72
N ASP A 50 -11.85 -1.36 8.04
CA ASP A 50 -12.67 -0.56 8.94
C ASP A 50 -12.37 0.93 8.75
N SER A 51 -13.40 1.75 8.80
CA SER A 51 -13.25 3.20 8.84
C SER A 51 -12.70 3.65 10.21
N TRP A 52 -11.99 4.77 10.22
CA TRP A 52 -11.44 5.35 11.43
C TRP A 52 -11.93 6.78 11.65
N THR A 53 -11.95 7.19 12.91
CA THR A 53 -12.23 8.56 13.31
C THR A 53 -10.93 9.35 13.51
N GLY A 54 -10.99 10.67 13.30
CA GLY A 54 -9.81 11.54 13.38
C GLY A 54 -8.87 11.39 12.20
N VAL A 55 -7.65 11.91 12.35
CA VAL A 55 -6.63 11.94 11.29
C VAL A 55 -5.57 10.88 11.57
N ARG A 56 -5.49 9.88 10.67
CA ARG A 56 -4.49 8.81 10.75
C ARG A 56 -3.12 9.30 10.27
N ASP A 57 -2.07 9.01 11.04
CA ASP A 57 -0.69 9.28 10.63
C ASP A 57 -0.29 8.36 9.46
N ALA A 58 -0.06 8.95 8.30
CA ALA A 58 0.41 8.30 7.09
C ALA A 58 1.86 8.70 6.73
N SER A 59 2.68 8.99 7.72
CA SER A 59 4.08 9.36 7.52
C SER A 59 5.01 8.16 7.31
N ARG A 60 4.58 6.93 7.66
CA ARG A 60 5.43 5.74 7.72
C ARG A 60 4.88 4.60 6.88
N PHE A 61 5.77 3.84 6.26
CA PHE A 61 5.39 2.59 5.59
C PHE A 61 4.78 1.60 6.58
N GLY A 62 3.75 0.90 6.13
CA GLY A 62 3.21 -0.27 6.83
C GLY A 62 4.21 -1.43 6.87
N ALA A 63 3.84 -2.50 7.57
CA ALA A 63 4.62 -3.73 7.57
C ALA A 63 4.70 -4.32 6.16
N ILE A 64 5.79 -5.03 5.89
CA ILE A 64 5.95 -5.76 4.63
C ILE A 64 5.34 -7.17 4.76
N PRO A 65 4.92 -7.80 3.65
CA PRO A 65 4.43 -9.16 3.67
C PRO A 65 5.46 -10.15 4.23
N PRO A 66 5.02 -11.20 4.94
CA PRO A 66 5.89 -12.29 5.39
C PRO A 66 6.63 -12.92 4.22
N GLN A 67 7.95 -13.03 4.34
CA GLN A 67 8.84 -13.57 3.31
C GLN A 67 10.13 -14.09 3.90
N SER A 68 10.85 -14.96 3.17
CA SER A 68 12.15 -15.45 3.59
C SER A 68 13.13 -14.29 3.76
N ARG A 69 13.92 -14.33 4.83
CA ARG A 69 14.98 -13.36 5.09
C ARG A 69 16.23 -13.69 4.23
N GLY A 70 16.10 -13.54 2.92
CA GLY A 70 17.22 -13.68 1.99
C GLY A 70 18.18 -12.49 2.04
N LEU A 71 19.24 -12.54 1.24
CA LEU A 71 20.12 -11.40 0.98
C LEU A 71 19.25 -10.21 0.53
N SER A 72 19.24 -9.15 1.35
CA SER A 72 18.52 -7.93 1.00
C SER A 72 19.19 -7.28 -0.22
N LEU A 73 18.60 -7.46 -1.39
CA LEU A 73 19.00 -6.73 -2.61
C LEU A 73 18.80 -5.21 -2.49
N THR A 74 18.24 -4.76 -1.36
CA THR A 74 17.81 -3.37 -1.15
C THR A 74 18.80 -2.52 -0.37
N GLY A 75 19.92 -3.08 0.10
CA GLY A 75 20.98 -2.33 0.81
C GLY A 75 20.55 -1.67 2.14
N SER A 76 19.34 -1.90 2.60
CA SER A 76 18.86 -1.32 3.86
C SER A 76 19.47 -2.04 5.06
N ARG A 77 20.14 -1.29 5.94
CA ARG A 77 20.65 -1.79 7.23
C ARG A 77 19.54 -2.02 8.26
N ARG A 78 18.36 -1.37 8.11
CA ARG A 78 17.19 -1.58 8.97
C ARG A 78 16.29 -2.63 8.33
N ARG A 79 16.02 -3.69 9.07
CA ARG A 79 15.06 -4.73 8.66
C ARG A 79 13.65 -4.18 8.80
N PRO A 80 12.85 -4.15 7.75
CA PRO A 80 11.45 -3.74 7.85
C PRO A 80 10.68 -4.74 8.73
N LEU A 81 9.65 -4.23 9.42
CA LEU A 81 8.71 -5.07 10.16
C LEU A 81 7.94 -5.94 9.16
N MET A 82 7.89 -7.25 9.38
CA MET A 82 7.07 -8.20 8.64
C MET A 82 5.81 -8.50 9.43
N SER A 83 4.66 -8.49 8.76
CA SER A 83 3.37 -8.86 9.34
C SER A 83 2.45 -9.37 8.25
N GLU A 84 1.50 -10.24 8.59
CA GLU A 84 0.37 -10.53 7.72
C GLU A 84 -0.56 -9.32 7.56
N ASP A 85 -0.62 -8.42 8.57
CA ASP A 85 -1.22 -7.09 8.44
C ASP A 85 -0.30 -6.20 7.60
N CYS A 86 -0.38 -6.36 6.28
CA CYS A 86 0.50 -5.71 5.31
C CYS A 86 -0.24 -5.07 4.14
N LEU A 87 -1.57 -5.16 4.07
CA LEU A 87 -2.38 -4.68 2.95
C LEU A 87 -2.50 -3.15 2.98
N THR A 88 -1.39 -2.49 2.69
CA THR A 88 -1.27 -1.03 2.71
C THR A 88 -0.79 -0.48 1.38
N ILE A 89 -1.19 0.76 1.10
CA ILE A 89 -0.87 1.52 -0.11
C ILE A 89 -0.13 2.80 0.27
N ASN A 90 0.71 3.29 -0.62
CA ASN A 90 1.46 4.53 -0.47
C ASN A 90 1.22 5.40 -1.70
N VAL A 91 1.00 6.69 -1.49
CA VAL A 91 0.78 7.68 -2.54
C VAL A 91 1.86 8.75 -2.45
N SER A 92 2.37 9.20 -3.57
CA SER A 92 3.25 10.37 -3.67
C SER A 92 2.74 11.29 -4.76
N ALA A 93 2.64 12.58 -4.45
CA ALA A 93 2.13 13.62 -5.35
C ALA A 93 3.10 14.81 -5.40
N PRO A 94 3.09 15.63 -6.47
CA PRO A 94 3.91 16.83 -6.57
C PRO A 94 3.65 17.80 -5.42
N LEU A 95 4.62 18.64 -5.09
CA LEU A 95 4.43 19.72 -4.11
C LEU A 95 3.43 20.77 -4.58
N ASN A 96 3.39 21.05 -5.88
CA ASN A 96 2.43 21.97 -6.44
C ASN A 96 1.03 21.35 -6.45
N GLN A 97 0.13 21.92 -5.67
CA GLN A 97 -1.25 21.46 -5.52
C GLN A 97 -2.20 22.00 -6.60
N ASP A 98 -1.78 23.00 -7.38
CA ASP A 98 -2.58 23.54 -8.48
C ASP A 98 -2.65 22.60 -9.68
N LEU A 99 -1.82 21.57 -9.68
CA LEU A 99 -1.80 20.55 -10.72
C LEU A 99 -2.98 19.59 -10.52
N THR A 100 -3.87 19.57 -11.49
CA THR A 100 -5.05 18.69 -11.51
C THR A 100 -5.03 17.79 -12.75
N GLY A 101 -5.75 16.67 -12.69
CA GLY A 101 -5.86 15.75 -13.82
C GLY A 101 -4.56 15.03 -14.17
N LEU A 102 -3.62 14.92 -13.22
CA LEU A 102 -2.37 14.21 -13.43
C LEU A 102 -2.62 12.72 -13.66
N PRO A 103 -1.86 12.07 -14.56
CA PRO A 103 -1.89 10.62 -14.69
C PRO A 103 -1.42 9.95 -13.40
N VAL A 104 -1.99 8.78 -13.11
CA VAL A 104 -1.65 7.97 -11.94
C VAL A 104 -0.85 6.76 -12.39
N LEU A 105 0.39 6.65 -11.92
CA LEU A 105 1.24 5.49 -12.13
C LEU A 105 1.16 4.57 -10.92
N VAL A 106 0.55 3.40 -11.09
CA VAL A 106 0.50 2.37 -10.06
C VAL A 106 1.62 1.35 -10.29
N TYR A 107 2.51 1.22 -9.33
CA TYR A 107 3.64 0.30 -9.40
C TYR A 107 3.41 -0.95 -8.54
N LEU A 108 3.39 -2.10 -9.18
CA LEU A 108 3.35 -3.41 -8.56
C LEU A 108 4.78 -3.97 -8.52
N TYR A 109 5.35 -4.15 -7.33
CA TYR A 109 6.72 -4.61 -7.21
C TYR A 109 6.88 -6.07 -7.64
N GLY A 110 8.05 -6.36 -8.23
CA GLY A 110 8.45 -7.72 -8.59
C GLY A 110 9.11 -8.47 -7.44
N GLY A 111 9.33 -9.78 -7.63
CA GLY A 111 9.99 -10.65 -6.64
C GLY A 111 9.54 -12.09 -6.75
N ALA A 112 9.15 -12.52 -7.98
CA ALA A 112 8.72 -13.89 -8.28
C ALA A 112 7.61 -14.40 -7.33
N PHE A 113 6.69 -13.50 -6.96
CA PHE A 113 5.57 -13.76 -6.04
C PHE A 113 5.98 -14.21 -4.62
N SER A 114 7.26 -14.23 -4.31
CA SER A 114 7.80 -14.77 -3.06
C SER A 114 8.54 -13.76 -2.20
N SER A 115 8.91 -12.60 -2.76
CA SER A 115 9.65 -11.55 -2.06
C SER A 115 9.31 -10.15 -2.59
N GLY A 116 9.70 -9.12 -1.84
CA GLY A 116 9.52 -7.72 -2.22
C GLY A 116 8.59 -6.94 -1.27
N SER A 117 8.54 -5.65 -1.46
CA SER A 117 7.61 -4.75 -0.77
C SER A 117 7.61 -3.36 -1.39
N SER A 118 6.55 -2.60 -1.15
CA SER A 118 6.43 -1.19 -1.55
C SER A 118 7.39 -0.26 -0.80
N ALA A 119 7.96 -0.70 0.33
CA ALA A 119 8.89 0.09 1.14
C ALA A 119 10.34 0.12 0.59
N VAL A 120 10.64 -0.66 -0.44
CA VAL A 120 11.95 -0.71 -1.07
C VAL A 120 12.31 0.66 -1.63
N ARG A 121 13.51 1.15 -1.28
CA ARG A 121 13.93 2.52 -1.61
C ARG A 121 13.85 2.86 -3.10
N THR A 122 14.20 1.91 -3.97
CA THR A 122 14.16 2.08 -5.44
C THR A 122 12.75 2.18 -6.00
N TYR A 123 11.72 1.82 -5.20
CA TYR A 123 10.32 1.82 -5.62
C TYR A 123 9.52 3.00 -5.06
N ARG A 124 10.18 4.00 -4.45
CA ARG A 124 9.48 5.12 -3.78
C ARG A 124 8.91 6.17 -4.73
N GLY A 125 9.29 6.17 -6.00
CA GLY A 125 8.72 7.03 -7.03
C GLY A 125 9.03 8.53 -6.95
N ALA A 126 9.67 9.04 -5.88
CA ALA A 126 9.87 10.48 -5.68
C ALA A 126 10.58 11.17 -6.85
N ASN A 127 11.50 10.49 -7.55
CA ASN A 127 12.19 11.04 -8.71
C ASN A 127 11.24 11.28 -9.89
N LEU A 128 10.25 10.41 -10.08
CA LEU A 128 9.22 10.57 -11.11
C LEU A 128 8.25 11.70 -10.74
N VAL A 129 7.78 11.72 -9.49
CA VAL A 129 6.81 12.69 -9.00
C VAL A 129 7.38 14.13 -9.02
N ARG A 130 8.70 14.30 -8.78
CA ARG A 130 9.34 15.63 -8.85
C ARG A 130 9.30 16.27 -10.22
N THR A 131 9.06 15.54 -11.31
CA THR A 131 8.80 16.16 -12.62
C THR A 131 7.53 17.00 -12.61
N GLY A 132 6.61 16.75 -11.67
CA GLY A 132 5.33 17.42 -11.54
C GLY A 132 4.24 16.86 -12.47
N GLU A 133 4.51 15.77 -13.19
CA GLU A 133 3.63 15.27 -14.27
C GLU A 133 2.87 13.99 -13.91
N VAL A 134 3.07 13.44 -12.69
CA VAL A 134 2.50 12.16 -12.31
C VAL A 134 2.24 12.07 -10.81
N VAL A 135 1.15 11.43 -10.44
CA VAL A 135 0.92 10.87 -9.10
C VAL A 135 1.41 9.42 -9.11
N TYR A 136 2.22 9.06 -8.13
CA TYR A 136 2.78 7.72 -8.03
C TYR A 136 2.17 6.96 -6.87
N VAL A 137 1.77 5.73 -7.12
CA VAL A 137 1.18 4.81 -6.14
C VAL A 137 1.98 3.52 -6.11
N CYS A 138 2.26 3.01 -4.91
CA CYS A 138 2.88 1.70 -4.70
C CYS A 138 2.22 1.01 -3.52
N LEU A 139 1.94 -0.28 -3.62
CA LEU A 139 1.18 -1.03 -2.64
C LEU A 139 1.87 -2.33 -2.22
N ASN A 140 1.55 -2.83 -1.03
CA ASN A 140 1.86 -4.19 -0.63
C ASN A 140 0.70 -5.11 -0.99
N TYR A 141 1.01 -6.34 -1.33
CA TYR A 141 0.06 -7.43 -1.54
C TYR A 141 0.63 -8.72 -0.96
N ARG A 142 -0.20 -9.68 -0.62
CA ARG A 142 0.25 -10.98 -0.10
C ARG A 142 1.10 -11.71 -1.13
N ILE A 143 2.17 -12.33 -0.67
CA ILE A 143 3.15 -13.06 -1.47
C ILE A 143 3.39 -14.44 -0.85
N GLY A 144 4.16 -15.28 -1.57
CA GLY A 144 4.47 -16.64 -1.13
C GLY A 144 3.21 -17.49 -0.93
N ALA A 145 3.23 -18.36 0.03
CA ALA A 145 2.12 -19.26 0.32
C ALA A 145 0.82 -18.51 0.67
N LEU A 146 0.94 -17.39 1.42
CA LEU A 146 -0.22 -16.60 1.84
C LEU A 146 -0.91 -15.85 0.68
N GLY A 147 -0.20 -15.62 -0.43
CA GLY A 147 -0.73 -14.90 -1.58
C GLY A 147 -1.07 -15.77 -2.79
N PHE A 148 -0.31 -16.83 -3.03
CA PHE A 148 -0.36 -17.54 -4.31
C PHE A 148 -0.47 -19.06 -4.21
N MET A 149 -0.45 -19.65 -3.01
CA MET A 149 -0.73 -21.07 -2.86
C MET A 149 -2.25 -21.29 -2.76
N ASP A 150 -2.75 -22.29 -3.45
CA ASP A 150 -4.17 -22.66 -3.41
C ASP A 150 -4.42 -23.65 -2.27
N PHE A 151 -5.17 -23.21 -1.28
CA PHE A 151 -5.60 -24.00 -0.13
C PHE A 151 -7.09 -24.37 -0.19
N THR A 152 -7.78 -24.11 -1.29
CA THR A 152 -9.23 -24.32 -1.40
C THR A 152 -9.65 -25.78 -1.14
N SER A 153 -8.80 -26.75 -1.46
CA SER A 153 -9.04 -28.17 -1.16
C SER A 153 -9.10 -28.50 0.33
N PHE A 154 -8.60 -27.62 1.19
CA PHE A 154 -8.65 -27.76 2.65
C PHE A 154 -9.80 -26.95 3.28
N SER A 155 -10.66 -26.32 2.47
CA SER A 155 -11.80 -25.57 2.97
C SER A 155 -12.81 -26.47 3.68
N THR A 156 -13.39 -25.93 4.76
CA THR A 156 -14.58 -26.51 5.41
C THR A 156 -15.69 -25.46 5.42
N PRO A 157 -16.95 -25.83 5.69
CA PRO A 157 -18.02 -24.85 5.83
C PRO A 157 -17.73 -23.76 6.88
N GLU A 158 -17.06 -24.13 7.97
CA GLU A 158 -16.71 -23.24 9.07
C GLU A 158 -15.45 -22.41 8.77
N ARG A 159 -14.58 -22.91 7.88
CA ARG A 159 -13.32 -22.25 7.51
C ARG A 159 -13.05 -22.37 6.02
N PRO A 160 -13.75 -21.57 5.22
CA PRO A 160 -13.51 -21.53 3.78
C PRO A 160 -12.20 -20.79 3.45
N PHE A 161 -11.49 -21.24 2.41
CA PHE A 161 -10.31 -20.58 1.86
C PHE A 161 -10.57 -20.13 0.43
N ASP A 162 -9.99 -18.98 0.05
CA ASP A 162 -10.03 -18.45 -1.30
C ASP A 162 -8.67 -18.61 -1.98
N SER A 163 -8.65 -18.62 -3.31
CA SER A 163 -7.42 -18.72 -4.11
C SER A 163 -7.02 -17.36 -4.72
N ASN A 164 -5.82 -17.30 -5.28
CA ASN A 164 -5.26 -16.12 -5.96
C ASN A 164 -5.27 -14.84 -5.11
N LEU A 165 -4.97 -14.99 -3.83
CA LEU A 165 -5.14 -13.91 -2.86
C LEU A 165 -4.27 -12.68 -3.17
N GLY A 166 -3.00 -12.90 -3.57
CA GLY A 166 -2.11 -11.80 -3.93
C GLY A 166 -2.60 -11.02 -5.17
N LEU A 167 -3.26 -11.68 -6.13
CA LEU A 167 -3.87 -11.02 -7.27
C LEU A 167 -5.13 -10.25 -6.87
N ARG A 168 -5.97 -10.85 -6.01
CA ARG A 168 -7.17 -10.19 -5.47
C ARG A 168 -6.82 -8.96 -4.64
N ASP A 169 -5.69 -9.00 -3.89
CA ASP A 169 -5.17 -7.83 -3.17
C ASP A 169 -4.81 -6.69 -4.11
N GLN A 170 -4.18 -6.99 -5.25
CA GLN A 170 -3.85 -5.99 -6.27
C GLN A 170 -5.12 -5.37 -6.87
N VAL A 171 -6.15 -6.18 -7.15
CA VAL A 171 -7.44 -5.68 -7.63
C VAL A 171 -8.08 -4.76 -6.60
N ALA A 172 -8.17 -5.16 -5.34
CA ALA A 172 -8.72 -4.33 -4.26
C ALA A 172 -7.95 -3.01 -4.09
N ALA A 173 -6.63 -3.03 -4.24
CA ALA A 173 -5.82 -1.82 -4.19
C ALA A 173 -6.09 -0.90 -5.40
N LEU A 174 -6.33 -1.43 -6.60
CA LEU A 174 -6.70 -0.64 -7.77
C LEU A 174 -8.10 -0.02 -7.62
N GLU A 175 -9.04 -0.74 -7.03
CA GLU A 175 -10.36 -0.23 -6.67
C GLU A 175 -10.24 0.91 -5.64
N TRP A 176 -9.36 0.75 -4.63
CA TRP A 176 -9.05 1.81 -3.68
C TRP A 176 -8.49 3.06 -4.38
N VAL A 177 -7.56 2.89 -5.33
CA VAL A 177 -7.01 4.00 -6.14
C VAL A 177 -8.14 4.71 -6.89
N GLN A 178 -9.01 3.97 -7.57
CA GLN A 178 -10.13 4.55 -8.31
C GLN A 178 -11.05 5.39 -7.42
N GLN A 179 -11.26 4.97 -6.18
CA GLN A 179 -12.15 5.66 -5.25
C GLN A 179 -11.51 6.89 -4.59
N ASN A 180 -10.20 6.90 -4.37
CA ASN A 180 -9.59 7.84 -3.44
C ASN A 180 -8.55 8.78 -4.07
N ILE A 181 -7.98 8.42 -5.22
CA ILE A 181 -6.78 9.12 -5.72
C ILE A 181 -7.01 10.58 -6.10
N ALA A 182 -8.24 10.96 -6.40
CA ALA A 182 -8.60 12.34 -6.73
C ALA A 182 -8.40 13.32 -5.56
N GLY A 183 -8.27 12.82 -4.33
CA GLY A 183 -8.00 13.65 -3.14
C GLY A 183 -6.52 13.97 -2.94
N PHE A 184 -5.60 13.33 -3.64
CA PHE A 184 -4.17 13.45 -3.45
C PHE A 184 -3.52 14.37 -4.49
#